data_b190f3eda985e8b5da9a435281342399
#
_entry.id   b190f3eda985e8b5da9a435281342399
#
_cell.length_a   1.000
_cell.length_b   1.000
_cell.length_c   1.000
_cell.angle_alpha   90.00
_cell.angle_beta   90.00
_cell.angle_gamma   90.00
#
_symmetry.space_group_name_H-M   'P 1'
#
loop_
_entity.id
_entity.type
_entity.pdbx_description
1 polymer ?
#
loop_
_entity_poly.entity_id
_entity_poly.type
_entity_poly.pdbx_seq_one_letter_code
_entity_poly.pdbx_strand_id
1 'polypeptide(L)'
;LNNLFGEITWFYPTQSSEIVNRSVTYNYMESSSQRPIWTTGSLARTTWVDSSVFGLPHGTSYNATGTSYDVVGNTEGATTYYQHETGTDQVKSSATTTVAANIESGDYDITQGQQGGADIRGDGEFIMKIRRFVPDFLSQSGNTQITLNLRDYPNSSQASSSLGPFTITSSTTKVDTRARGRSVSLKVANTGSAQDWKLGGFRLDIQPDGRR
;
A
#
# COMPACT_ATOMS: atom_id res chain seq x y z
N LEU A 1 1.11 -18.20 -5.13
CA LEU A 1 2.42 -17.85 -5.68
C LEU A 1 2.21 -17.02 -6.94
N ASN A 2 2.83 -15.85 -7.01
CA ASN A 2 2.85 -15.04 -8.22
C ASN A 2 4.28 -15.03 -8.79
N ASN A 3 4.51 -15.88 -9.77
CA ASN A 3 5.84 -16.04 -10.36
C ASN A 3 6.29 -14.82 -11.16
N LEU A 4 5.35 -14.03 -11.70
CA LEU A 4 5.66 -12.85 -12.51
C LEU A 4 6.35 -11.75 -11.67
N PHE A 5 5.90 -11.58 -10.43
CA PHE A 5 6.42 -10.57 -9.51
C PHE A 5 7.31 -11.14 -8.41
N GLY A 6 7.55 -12.46 -8.40
CA GLY A 6 8.35 -13.11 -7.36
C GLY A 6 7.73 -13.02 -5.97
N GLU A 7 6.43 -13.26 -5.87
CA GLU A 7 5.67 -13.05 -4.65
C GLU A 7 4.97 -14.32 -4.16
N ILE A 8 4.90 -14.47 -2.84
CA ILE A 8 4.07 -15.46 -2.16
C ILE A 8 3.08 -14.71 -1.29
N THR A 9 1.80 -14.92 -1.52
CA THR A 9 0.72 -14.28 -0.76
C THR A 9 -0.04 -15.31 0.05
N TRP A 10 -0.25 -15.02 1.33
CA TRP A 10 -1.11 -15.78 2.22
C TRP A 10 -2.34 -14.94 2.56
N PHE A 11 -3.49 -15.59 2.50
CA PHE A 11 -4.77 -15.02 2.89
C PHE A 11 -5.17 -15.59 4.25
N TYR A 12 -5.58 -14.73 5.19
CA TYR A 12 -5.87 -15.15 6.56
C TYR A 12 -7.01 -14.33 7.19
N PRO A 13 -7.73 -14.89 8.16
CA PRO A 13 -8.66 -14.14 8.98
C PRO A 13 -7.91 -13.42 10.11
N THR A 14 -8.37 -12.23 10.49
CA THR A 14 -7.94 -11.58 11.73
C THR A 14 -8.64 -12.21 12.93
N GLN A 15 -8.13 -11.95 14.15
CA GLN A 15 -8.68 -12.47 15.41
C GLN A 15 -10.20 -12.24 15.57
N SER A 16 -10.75 -11.19 15.00
CA SER A 16 -12.16 -10.80 15.08
C SER A 16 -12.99 -11.26 13.89
N SER A 17 -12.45 -12.11 13.01
CA SER A 17 -13.13 -12.53 11.79
C SER A 17 -13.08 -14.05 11.61
N GLU A 18 -14.21 -14.64 11.33
CA GLU A 18 -14.34 -16.07 10.95
C GLU A 18 -14.04 -16.32 9.48
N ILE A 19 -13.98 -15.25 8.68
CA ILE A 19 -13.70 -15.32 7.24
C ILE A 19 -12.38 -14.62 6.92
N VAL A 20 -11.77 -15.02 5.83
CA VAL A 20 -10.54 -14.38 5.30
C VAL A 20 -10.81 -12.93 4.98
N ASN A 21 -10.06 -12.02 5.60
CA ASN A 21 -10.23 -10.57 5.45
C ASN A 21 -8.91 -9.82 5.31
N ARG A 22 -7.77 -10.52 5.30
CA ARG A 22 -6.43 -9.93 5.17
C ARG A 22 -5.55 -10.78 4.28
N SER A 23 -4.51 -10.14 3.77
CA SER A 23 -3.42 -10.79 3.06
C SER A 23 -2.08 -10.30 3.57
N VAL A 24 -1.07 -11.16 3.49
CA VAL A 24 0.34 -10.83 3.66
C VAL A 24 1.11 -11.40 2.48
N THR A 25 1.99 -10.60 1.92
CA THR A 25 2.78 -10.97 0.75
C THR A 25 4.26 -10.82 1.05
N TYR A 26 5.02 -11.83 0.71
CA TYR A 26 6.48 -11.84 0.74
C TYR A 26 7.01 -11.77 -0.69
N ASN A 27 7.84 -10.77 -0.97
CA ASN A 27 8.55 -10.70 -2.25
C ASN A 27 9.90 -11.39 -2.11
N TYR A 28 10.04 -12.56 -2.74
CA TYR A 28 11.27 -13.36 -2.61
C TYR A 28 12.35 -12.97 -3.62
N MET A 29 12.01 -12.25 -4.69
CA MET A 29 12.99 -11.79 -5.68
C MET A 29 13.75 -10.55 -5.21
N GLU A 30 13.07 -9.64 -4.54
CA GLU A 30 13.67 -8.39 -4.07
C GLU A 30 14.13 -8.45 -2.61
N SER A 31 13.77 -9.52 -1.90
CA SER A 31 14.19 -9.75 -0.52
C SER A 31 15.63 -10.25 -0.44
N SER A 32 16.33 -9.79 0.59
CA SER A 32 17.60 -10.38 1.01
C SER A 32 17.50 -10.94 2.42
N SER A 33 18.49 -11.75 2.85
CA SER A 33 18.53 -12.30 4.20
C SER A 33 18.56 -11.23 5.29
N GLN A 34 19.06 -10.03 4.97
CA GLN A 34 19.16 -8.90 5.89
C GLN A 34 17.99 -7.93 5.74
N ARG A 35 17.30 -7.96 4.61
CA ARG A 35 16.21 -7.03 4.30
C ARG A 35 15.04 -7.75 3.62
N PRO A 36 14.24 -8.51 4.37
CA PRO A 36 13.05 -9.15 3.83
C PRO A 36 11.98 -8.09 3.50
N ILE A 37 11.35 -8.21 2.33
CA ILE A 37 10.29 -7.31 1.88
C ILE A 37 8.94 -7.99 2.07
N TRP A 38 8.15 -7.41 2.97
CA TRP A 38 6.81 -7.84 3.30
C TRP A 38 5.81 -6.73 3.07
N THR A 39 4.67 -7.07 2.54
CA THR A 39 3.52 -6.16 2.44
C THR A 39 2.28 -6.80 3.05
N THR A 40 1.41 -5.99 3.60
CA THR A 40 0.12 -6.41 4.14
C THR A 40 -0.99 -5.67 3.43
N GLY A 41 -2.13 -6.32 3.27
CA GLY A 41 -3.27 -5.74 2.58
C GLY A 41 -4.61 -6.24 3.11
N SER A 42 -5.66 -5.60 2.64
CA SER A 42 -7.05 -6.00 2.91
C SER A 42 -7.64 -6.86 1.78
N LEU A 43 -6.82 -7.31 0.84
CA LEU A 43 -7.27 -8.22 -0.20
C LEU A 43 -7.68 -9.54 0.44
N ALA A 44 -8.95 -9.89 0.33
CA ALA A 44 -9.53 -11.11 0.88
C ALA A 44 -9.90 -12.05 -0.26
N ARG A 45 -9.31 -13.25 -0.26
CA ARG A 45 -9.66 -14.31 -1.21
C ARG A 45 -9.71 -15.64 -0.48
N THR A 46 -10.81 -16.35 -0.65
CA THR A 46 -11.02 -17.67 -0.05
C THR A 46 -10.43 -18.79 -0.90
N THR A 47 -10.36 -18.56 -2.20
CA THR A 47 -9.67 -19.45 -3.14
C THR A 47 -8.83 -18.62 -4.09
N TRP A 48 -7.78 -19.23 -4.63
CA TRP A 48 -6.88 -18.59 -5.58
C TRP A 48 -6.32 -19.62 -6.56
N VAL A 49 -6.35 -19.27 -7.83
CA VAL A 49 -5.69 -19.99 -8.92
C VAL A 49 -4.76 -19.02 -9.62
N ASP A 50 -3.50 -19.41 -9.72
CA ASP A 50 -2.47 -18.58 -10.34
C ASP A 50 -2.61 -18.51 -11.86
N SER A 51 -1.94 -17.54 -12.48
CA SER A 51 -1.95 -17.25 -13.92
C SER A 51 -1.50 -18.43 -14.80
N SER A 52 -0.80 -19.41 -14.24
CA SER A 52 -0.30 -20.58 -14.98
C SER A 52 -1.40 -21.43 -15.63
N VAL A 53 -2.64 -21.38 -15.11
CA VAL A 53 -3.75 -22.21 -15.62
C VAL A 53 -4.61 -21.45 -16.62
N PHE A 54 -4.96 -20.20 -16.33
CA PHE A 54 -5.93 -19.43 -17.12
C PHE A 54 -5.33 -18.18 -17.77
N GLY A 55 -4.02 -18.00 -17.72
CA GLY A 55 -3.34 -16.82 -18.26
C GLY A 55 -3.38 -15.58 -17.36
N LEU A 56 -4.44 -15.43 -16.55
CA LEU A 56 -4.60 -14.40 -15.51
C LEU A 56 -4.95 -15.07 -14.19
N PRO A 57 -4.61 -14.46 -13.03
CA PRO A 57 -5.00 -15.00 -11.74
C PRO A 57 -6.50 -14.89 -11.50
N HIS A 58 -7.09 -15.90 -10.89
CA HIS A 58 -8.49 -15.94 -10.52
C HIS A 58 -8.64 -16.22 -9.03
N GLY A 59 -9.66 -15.63 -8.43
CA GLY A 59 -9.94 -15.83 -7.02
C GLY A 59 -11.41 -15.67 -6.69
N THR A 60 -11.82 -16.23 -5.56
CA THR A 60 -13.14 -15.98 -5.00
C THR A 60 -13.04 -15.30 -3.65
N SER A 61 -14.04 -14.53 -3.29
CA SER A 61 -14.21 -14.02 -1.93
C SER A 61 -15.58 -14.41 -1.40
N TYR A 62 -15.64 -14.58 -0.08
CA TYR A 62 -16.88 -14.76 0.65
C TYR A 62 -17.09 -13.58 1.58
N ASN A 63 -18.27 -13.01 1.58
CA ASN A 63 -18.68 -11.94 2.48
C ASN A 63 -19.89 -12.39 3.29
N ALA A 64 -19.70 -12.68 4.56
CA ALA A 64 -20.72 -13.16 5.47
C ALA A 64 -21.88 -12.17 5.72
N THR A 65 -21.66 -10.87 5.45
CA THR A 65 -22.66 -9.81 5.62
C THR A 65 -23.35 -9.40 4.33
N GLY A 66 -23.07 -10.10 3.24
CA GLY A 66 -23.66 -9.80 1.94
C GLY A 66 -25.14 -10.15 1.86
N THR A 67 -25.86 -9.40 1.04
CA THR A 67 -27.26 -9.65 0.68
C THR A 67 -27.38 -10.66 -0.48
N SER A 68 -26.40 -11.49 -0.67
CA SER A 68 -26.46 -12.55 -1.68
C SER A 68 -27.18 -13.76 -1.09
N TYR A 69 -27.96 -14.39 -1.93
CA TYR A 69 -28.68 -15.59 -1.60
C TYR A 69 -27.97 -16.76 -2.25
N ASP A 70 -27.96 -17.90 -1.60
CA ASP A 70 -27.63 -19.17 -2.24
C ASP A 70 -28.69 -19.54 -3.26
N VAL A 71 -28.51 -20.66 -3.95
CA VAL A 71 -29.47 -21.17 -4.94
C VAL A 71 -30.83 -21.56 -4.35
N VAL A 72 -30.94 -21.59 -3.04
CA VAL A 72 -32.17 -21.94 -2.30
C VAL A 72 -32.86 -20.69 -1.74
N GLY A 73 -32.21 -19.50 -1.85
CA GLY A 73 -32.75 -18.24 -1.36
C GLY A 73 -32.46 -17.94 0.12
N ASN A 74 -31.58 -18.69 0.75
CA ASN A 74 -31.09 -18.37 2.07
C ASN A 74 -30.16 -17.16 2.02
N THR A 75 -30.25 -16.29 3.02
CA THR A 75 -29.35 -15.14 3.19
C THR A 75 -28.00 -15.63 3.68
N GLU A 76 -27.25 -16.28 2.83
CA GLU A 76 -25.87 -16.62 3.10
C GLU A 76 -24.95 -15.57 2.53
N GLY A 77 -23.71 -15.57 2.92
CA GLY A 77 -22.75 -14.56 2.45
C GLY A 77 -22.57 -14.58 0.94
N ALA A 78 -22.30 -13.41 0.39
CA ALA A 78 -22.04 -13.27 -1.04
C ALA A 78 -20.71 -13.90 -1.43
N THR A 79 -20.74 -14.84 -2.35
CA THR A 79 -19.53 -15.31 -3.04
C THR A 79 -19.35 -14.54 -4.33
N THR A 80 -18.20 -13.93 -4.49
CA THR A 80 -17.83 -13.18 -5.70
C THR A 80 -16.61 -13.81 -6.34
N TYR A 81 -16.69 -14.04 -7.64
CA TYR A 81 -15.58 -14.49 -8.47
C TYR A 81 -14.87 -13.29 -9.08
N TYR A 82 -13.56 -13.30 -9.07
CA TYR A 82 -12.70 -12.23 -9.60
C TYR A 82 -11.69 -12.80 -10.60
N GLN A 83 -11.51 -12.07 -11.67
CA GLN A 83 -10.34 -12.13 -12.52
C GLN A 83 -9.43 -10.97 -12.15
N HIS A 84 -8.17 -11.26 -11.83
CA HIS A 84 -7.19 -10.30 -11.39
C HIS A 84 -6.24 -9.86 -12.51
N GLU A 85 -5.49 -8.81 -12.26
CA GLU A 85 -4.45 -8.28 -13.16
C GLU A 85 -4.99 -7.87 -14.54
N THR A 86 -6.22 -7.38 -14.59
CA THR A 86 -6.86 -6.88 -15.80
C THR A 86 -7.53 -5.54 -15.56
N GLY A 87 -7.27 -4.57 -16.47
CA GLY A 87 -7.83 -3.22 -16.35
C GLY A 87 -7.31 -2.42 -15.16
N THR A 88 -7.88 -1.25 -14.97
CA THR A 88 -7.53 -0.30 -13.90
C THR A 88 -8.60 -0.19 -12.81
N ASP A 89 -9.78 -0.70 -13.09
CA ASP A 89 -10.96 -0.60 -12.24
C ASP A 89 -11.62 -1.96 -12.05
N GLN A 90 -12.42 -2.07 -11.02
CA GLN A 90 -13.28 -3.23 -10.83
C GLN A 90 -14.52 -3.10 -11.70
N VAL A 91 -14.74 -4.06 -12.58
CA VAL A 91 -15.96 -4.17 -13.41
C VAL A 91 -16.82 -5.30 -12.89
N LYS A 92 -18.08 -5.01 -12.51
CA LYS A 92 -19.07 -5.98 -12.07
C LYS A 92 -20.38 -5.72 -12.81
N SER A 93 -20.86 -6.68 -13.59
CA SER A 93 -22.14 -6.59 -14.30
C SER A 93 -22.31 -5.27 -15.07
N SER A 94 -21.29 -4.86 -15.81
CA SER A 94 -21.22 -3.58 -16.57
C SER A 94 -21.11 -2.30 -15.71
N ALA A 95 -21.10 -2.40 -14.39
CA ALA A 95 -20.78 -1.27 -13.51
C ALA A 95 -19.29 -1.21 -13.25
N THR A 96 -18.70 -0.05 -13.45
CA THR A 96 -17.27 0.22 -13.15
C THR A 96 -17.15 0.90 -11.80
N THR A 97 -16.31 0.34 -10.94
CA THR A 97 -16.03 0.91 -9.61
C THR A 97 -14.53 1.08 -9.47
N THR A 98 -14.13 2.25 -8.98
CA THR A 98 -12.71 2.55 -8.72
C THR A 98 -12.10 1.53 -7.77
N VAL A 99 -10.96 0.98 -8.14
CA VAL A 99 -10.09 0.25 -7.20
C VAL A 99 -9.34 1.28 -6.37
N ALA A 100 -9.64 1.35 -5.07
CA ALA A 100 -8.96 2.25 -4.14
C ALA A 100 -7.54 1.74 -3.82
N ALA A 101 -6.66 1.81 -4.83
CA ALA A 101 -5.29 1.38 -4.69
C ALA A 101 -4.49 2.37 -3.85
N ASN A 102 -3.79 1.88 -2.84
CA ASN A 102 -2.88 2.68 -2.04
C ASN A 102 -1.71 1.84 -1.53
N ILE A 103 -0.61 2.53 -1.27
CA ILE A 103 0.56 1.99 -0.58
C ILE A 103 1.00 2.99 0.48
N GLU A 104 1.36 2.50 1.65
CA GLU A 104 1.91 3.31 2.72
C GLU A 104 3.21 2.68 3.21
N SER A 105 4.26 3.48 3.33
CA SER A 105 5.54 3.03 3.85
C SER A 105 5.47 2.84 5.36
N GLY A 106 6.40 2.05 5.91
CA GLY A 106 6.71 2.13 7.33
C GLY A 106 7.24 3.52 7.71
N ASP A 107 7.27 3.81 8.99
CA ASP A 107 7.87 5.04 9.50
C ASP A 107 9.38 5.01 9.32
N TYR A 108 9.95 6.12 8.86
CA TYR A 108 11.39 6.34 8.81
C TYR A 108 11.74 7.70 9.40
N ASP A 109 12.94 7.81 9.90
CA ASP A 109 13.49 9.02 10.46
C ASP A 109 14.88 9.35 9.87
N ILE A 110 15.45 10.49 10.27
CA ILE A 110 16.71 10.99 9.72
C ILE A 110 17.93 10.15 10.18
N THR A 111 17.78 9.33 11.20
CA THR A 111 18.87 8.52 11.76
C THR A 111 18.93 7.12 11.18
N GLN A 112 17.93 6.73 10.38
CA GLN A 112 17.94 5.44 9.69
C GLN A 112 19.06 5.40 8.65
N GLY A 113 19.88 4.37 8.71
CA GLY A 113 20.99 4.18 7.80
C GLY A 113 21.67 2.85 7.97
N GLN A 114 22.67 2.59 7.13
CA GLN A 114 23.58 1.46 7.29
C GLN A 114 24.94 1.97 7.79
N GLN A 115 25.41 1.46 8.90
CA GLN A 115 26.77 1.68 9.36
C GLN A 115 27.44 0.35 9.63
N GLY A 116 28.50 0.05 8.87
CA GLY A 116 29.28 -1.16 9.07
C GLY A 116 28.53 -2.48 8.79
N GLY A 117 27.49 -2.46 7.93
CA GLY A 117 26.69 -3.65 7.59
C GLY A 117 25.54 -3.95 8.57
N ALA A 118 25.36 -3.16 9.60
CA ALA A 118 24.20 -3.23 10.48
C ALA A 118 23.16 -2.17 10.11
N ASP A 119 21.90 -2.57 10.08
CA ASP A 119 20.79 -1.61 9.95
C ASP A 119 20.69 -0.79 11.23
N ILE A 120 20.94 0.52 11.12
CA ILE A 120 20.65 1.46 12.20
C ILE A 120 19.18 1.80 12.09
N ARG A 121 18.39 1.34 13.04
CA ARG A 121 17.02 1.81 13.21
C ARG A 121 17.07 3.19 13.84
N GLY A 122 16.29 4.10 13.26
CA GLY A 122 16.17 5.42 13.82
C GLY A 122 15.59 5.37 15.23
N ASP A 123 16.18 6.15 16.10
CA ASP A 123 15.76 6.28 17.50
C ASP A 123 14.75 7.42 17.72
N GLY A 124 14.45 8.19 16.66
CA GLY A 124 13.56 9.34 16.73
C GLY A 124 14.10 10.50 17.56
N GLU A 125 15.41 10.54 17.83
CA GLU A 125 16.02 11.59 18.66
C GLU A 125 15.94 12.97 18.02
N PHE A 126 16.06 13.02 16.68
CA PHE A 126 16.04 14.25 15.93
C PHE A 126 14.66 14.57 15.37
N ILE A 127 14.31 15.85 15.41
CA ILE A 127 13.21 16.37 14.64
C ILE A 127 13.71 16.62 13.21
N MET A 128 13.00 16.12 12.23
CA MET A 128 13.28 16.38 10.82
C MET A 128 12.29 17.39 10.26
N LYS A 129 12.80 18.22 9.36
CA LYS A 129 12.01 19.15 8.54
C LYS A 129 12.11 18.72 7.09
N ILE A 130 10.98 18.39 6.49
CA ILE A 130 10.89 18.03 5.09
C ILE A 130 10.48 19.30 4.32
N ARG A 131 11.39 19.82 3.49
CA ARG A 131 11.17 21.04 2.71
C ARG A 131 10.47 20.78 1.41
N ARG A 132 10.78 19.66 0.80
CA ARG A 132 10.15 19.22 -0.46
C ARG A 132 10.28 17.73 -0.65
N PHE A 133 9.46 17.22 -1.54
CA PHE A 133 9.65 15.91 -2.10
C PHE A 133 9.57 15.92 -3.63
N VAL A 134 10.26 14.98 -4.24
CA VAL A 134 10.25 14.74 -5.68
C VAL A 134 9.66 13.35 -5.88
N PRO A 135 8.43 13.25 -6.40
CA PRO A 135 7.85 11.95 -6.75
C PRO A 135 8.53 11.45 -8.03
N ASP A 136 8.83 10.17 -8.06
CA ASP A 136 9.41 9.52 -9.23
C ASP A 136 8.54 8.32 -9.60
N PHE A 137 7.69 8.52 -10.59
CA PHE A 137 6.82 7.48 -11.14
C PHE A 137 7.41 6.94 -12.43
N LEU A 138 7.56 5.63 -12.54
CA LEU A 138 7.96 4.96 -13.78
C LEU A 138 6.90 5.11 -14.86
N SER A 139 5.63 5.07 -14.46
CA SER A 139 4.48 5.37 -15.31
C SER A 139 3.36 5.93 -14.47
N GLN A 140 2.57 6.84 -15.05
CA GLN A 140 1.40 7.42 -14.43
C GLN A 140 0.35 7.77 -15.48
N SER A 141 -0.86 7.26 -15.30
CA SER A 141 -2.06 7.63 -16.01
C SER A 141 -3.08 8.18 -15.02
N GLY A 142 -3.55 9.40 -15.24
CA GLY A 142 -4.37 10.12 -14.28
C GLY A 142 -3.55 10.71 -13.11
N ASN A 143 -4.23 11.13 -12.06
CA ASN A 143 -3.63 11.80 -10.93
C ASN A 143 -3.45 10.82 -9.77
N THR A 144 -2.37 10.98 -8.99
CA THR A 144 -2.18 10.30 -7.72
C THR A 144 -2.18 11.30 -6.58
N GLN A 145 -2.40 10.82 -5.38
CA GLN A 145 -2.32 11.62 -4.15
C GLN A 145 -1.18 11.11 -3.28
N ILE A 146 -0.41 12.04 -2.74
CA ILE A 146 0.64 11.74 -1.77
C ILE A 146 0.31 12.44 -0.46
N THR A 147 0.37 11.68 0.64
CA THR A 147 0.18 12.19 2.00
C THR A 147 1.42 11.85 2.82
N LEU A 148 1.91 12.81 3.58
CA LEU A 148 2.96 12.65 4.57
C LEU A 148 2.32 12.53 5.95
N ASN A 149 2.45 11.37 6.58
CA ASN A 149 1.98 11.15 7.95
C ASN A 149 3.16 11.31 8.90
N LEU A 150 3.11 12.32 9.73
CA LEU A 150 4.18 12.72 10.64
C LEU A 150 3.89 12.23 12.05
N ARG A 151 4.92 11.79 12.76
CA ARG A 151 4.83 11.38 14.17
C ARG A 151 5.85 12.11 15.00
N ASP A 152 5.42 12.56 16.16
CA ASP A 152 6.29 13.19 17.16
C ASP A 152 6.84 12.18 18.18
N TYR A 153 6.17 11.02 18.29
CA TYR A 153 6.53 9.95 19.21
C TYR A 153 6.52 8.59 18.51
N PRO A 154 7.57 7.75 18.67
CA PRO A 154 7.69 6.46 17.98
C PRO A 154 6.56 5.48 18.29
N ASN A 155 6.00 5.53 19.49
CA ASN A 155 4.95 4.62 19.95
C ASN A 155 3.52 5.11 19.64
N SER A 156 3.38 6.21 18.91
CA SER A 156 2.06 6.68 18.52
C SER A 156 1.47 5.75 17.46
N SER A 157 0.32 5.15 17.75
CA SER A 157 -0.43 4.34 16.80
C SER A 157 -1.03 5.15 15.64
N GLN A 158 -1.12 6.47 15.84
CA GLN A 158 -1.62 7.41 14.85
C GLN A 158 -0.59 8.48 14.54
N ALA A 159 -0.64 9.01 13.33
CA ALA A 159 0.16 10.18 12.98
C ALA A 159 -0.22 11.38 13.86
N SER A 160 0.78 12.11 14.37
CA SER A 160 0.56 13.35 15.12
C SER A 160 -0.02 14.43 14.22
N SER A 161 0.37 14.43 12.95
CA SER A 161 -0.18 15.30 11.91
C SER A 161 -0.05 14.63 10.54
N SER A 162 -0.95 14.99 9.63
CA SER A 162 -0.89 14.57 8.23
C SER A 162 -0.85 15.80 7.34
N LEU A 163 0.08 15.81 6.40
CA LEU A 163 0.22 16.89 5.44
C LEU A 163 -0.12 16.37 4.04
N GLY A 164 -1.05 17.03 3.38
CA GLY A 164 -1.64 16.61 2.11
C GLY A 164 -3.14 16.35 2.26
N PRO A 165 -3.79 15.60 1.33
CA PRO A 165 -3.16 14.98 0.17
C PRO A 165 -2.68 15.98 -0.89
N PHE A 166 -1.49 15.79 -1.41
CA PHE A 166 -0.97 16.54 -2.55
C PHE A 166 -1.33 15.81 -3.83
N THR A 167 -1.96 16.51 -4.77
CA THR A 167 -2.25 15.95 -6.08
C THR A 167 -1.00 15.97 -6.96
N ILE A 168 -0.62 14.82 -7.45
CA ILE A 168 0.53 14.61 -8.33
C ILE A 168 0.01 14.25 -9.71
N THR A 169 0.46 15.02 -10.69
CA THR A 169 0.17 14.79 -12.11
C THR A 169 1.46 14.31 -12.80
N SER A 170 1.35 13.84 -14.03
CA SER A 170 2.53 13.45 -14.84
C SER A 170 3.51 14.60 -15.11
N SER A 171 3.08 15.86 -14.90
CA SER A 171 3.92 17.06 -15.04
C SER A 171 4.46 17.58 -13.71
N THR A 172 4.11 16.98 -12.58
CA THR A 172 4.57 17.44 -11.26
C THR A 172 6.02 17.04 -11.05
N THR A 173 6.92 18.01 -11.03
CA THR A 173 8.35 17.78 -10.85
C THR A 173 8.76 17.75 -9.38
N LYS A 174 8.12 18.53 -8.56
CA LYS A 174 8.39 18.62 -7.11
C LYS A 174 7.16 19.16 -6.36
N VAL A 175 7.12 18.88 -5.07
CA VAL A 175 6.15 19.49 -4.15
C VAL A 175 6.91 20.10 -2.98
N ASP A 176 6.77 21.40 -2.79
CA ASP A 176 7.36 22.10 -1.64
C ASP A 176 6.44 21.94 -0.43
N THR A 177 7.04 21.60 0.72
CA THR A 177 6.32 21.30 1.97
C THR A 177 6.96 22.02 3.16
N ARG A 178 6.28 21.95 4.29
CA ARG A 178 6.80 22.41 5.59
C ARG A 178 6.52 21.36 6.66
N ALA A 179 6.66 20.10 6.30
CA ALA A 179 6.44 19.01 7.21
C ALA A 179 7.52 18.96 8.30
N ARG A 180 7.13 18.70 9.53
CA ARG A 180 8.01 18.62 10.69
C ARG A 180 7.55 17.52 11.63
N GLY A 181 8.43 16.61 11.98
CA GLY A 181 8.15 15.49 12.88
C GLY A 181 9.41 14.69 13.18
N ARG A 182 9.33 13.71 14.07
CA ARG A 182 10.44 12.80 14.36
C ARG A 182 10.53 11.66 13.37
N SER A 183 9.38 11.16 12.96
CA SER A 183 9.28 10.15 11.91
C SER A 183 8.19 10.52 10.90
N VAL A 184 8.26 9.93 9.71
CA VAL A 184 7.30 10.14 8.64
C VAL A 184 7.01 8.83 7.95
N SER A 185 5.75 8.55 7.63
CA SER A 185 5.35 7.59 6.62
C SER A 185 4.77 8.31 5.40
N LEU A 186 4.96 7.69 4.26
CA LEU A 186 4.50 8.15 2.96
C LEU A 186 3.34 7.29 2.50
N LYS A 187 2.22 7.92 2.19
CA LYS A 187 1.09 7.25 1.58
C LYS A 187 0.88 7.76 0.17
N VAL A 188 0.83 6.84 -0.79
CA VAL A 188 0.45 7.10 -2.18
C VAL A 188 -0.87 6.41 -2.45
N ALA A 189 -1.81 7.12 -3.09
CA ALA A 189 -3.14 6.60 -3.41
C ALA A 189 -3.61 7.13 -4.75
N ASN A 190 -4.48 6.37 -5.44
CA ASN A 190 -5.18 6.91 -6.59
C ASN A 190 -6.35 7.83 -6.17
N THR A 191 -6.79 8.70 -7.08
CA THR A 191 -7.84 9.70 -6.80
C THR A 191 -9.20 9.32 -7.37
N GLY A 192 -9.24 8.38 -8.33
CA GLY A 192 -10.47 8.02 -9.03
C GLY A 192 -10.30 6.83 -9.96
N SER A 193 -11.28 6.62 -10.82
CA SER A 193 -11.32 5.53 -11.80
C SER A 193 -10.36 5.77 -12.97
N ALA A 194 -10.07 4.71 -13.71
CA ALA A 194 -9.20 4.70 -14.88
C ALA A 194 -7.79 5.25 -14.61
N GLN A 195 -7.27 5.03 -13.40
CA GLN A 195 -5.95 5.49 -13.00
C GLN A 195 -5.01 4.32 -12.82
N ASP A 196 -3.80 4.48 -13.34
CA ASP A 196 -2.70 3.53 -13.19
C ASP A 196 -1.42 4.27 -12.82
N TRP A 197 -0.63 3.67 -11.94
CA TRP A 197 0.66 4.23 -11.56
C TRP A 197 1.64 3.14 -11.13
N LYS A 198 2.90 3.36 -11.47
CA LYS A 198 4.03 2.57 -10.99
C LYS A 198 4.99 3.49 -10.27
N LEU A 199 5.07 3.36 -8.97
CA LEU A 199 5.98 4.13 -8.14
C LEU A 199 7.40 3.59 -8.35
N GLY A 200 8.32 4.43 -8.79
CA GLY A 200 9.73 4.11 -8.92
C GLY A 200 10.48 4.43 -7.63
N GLY A 201 10.74 5.69 -7.39
CA GLY A 201 11.46 6.14 -6.21
C GLY A 201 10.77 7.30 -5.52
N PHE A 202 11.36 7.74 -4.43
CA PHE A 202 10.88 8.90 -3.70
C PHE A 202 12.07 9.64 -3.10
N ARG A 203 12.20 10.91 -3.43
CA ARG A 203 13.29 11.74 -2.92
C ARG A 203 12.75 12.80 -1.98
N LEU A 204 13.29 12.85 -0.78
CA LEU A 204 12.95 13.83 0.23
C LEU A 204 14.13 14.77 0.48
N ASP A 205 13.87 16.05 0.49
CA ASP A 205 14.80 17.07 1.00
C ASP A 205 14.53 17.25 2.49
N ILE A 206 15.36 16.58 3.30
CA ILE A 206 15.22 16.53 4.75
C ILE A 206 16.36 17.29 5.40
N GLN A 207 16.03 18.07 6.41
CA GLN A 207 16.99 18.78 7.25
C GLN A 207 16.75 18.47 8.73
N PRO A 208 17.81 18.30 9.53
CA PRO A 208 17.67 18.27 10.99
C PRO A 208 17.12 19.62 11.50
N ASP A 209 16.13 19.57 12.39
CA ASP A 209 15.47 20.75 12.96
C ASP A 209 15.49 20.73 14.51
N GLY A 210 16.57 20.20 15.08
CA GLY A 210 16.86 20.17 16.50
C GLY A 210 16.52 18.85 17.20
N ARG A 211 16.85 18.84 18.47
CA ARG A 211 16.52 17.79 19.45
C ARG A 211 15.59 18.37 20.50
N ARG A 212 14.59 17.65 20.89
CA ARG A 212 13.76 17.97 22.07
C ARG A 212 13.45 16.73 22.85
#